data_e7262bbdf0f52e2d05c61521036c3bfb
#
_entry.id   e7262bbdf0f52e2d05c61521036c3bfb
#
_cell.length_a   1.000
_cell.length_b   1.000
_cell.length_c   1.000
_cell.angle_alpha   90.00
_cell.angle_beta   90.00
_cell.angle_gamma   90.00
#
_symmetry.space_group_name_H-M   'P 1'
#
loop_
_entity.id
_entity.type
_entity.pdbx_description
1 polymer ?
#
loop_
_entity_poly.entity_id
_entity_poly.type
_entity_poly.pdbx_seq_one_letter_code
_entity_poly.pdbx_strand_id
1 'polypeptide(L)'
;MIEEILQEIDELNKKVLSFAPAVKEDVLQKKINDIENLSLNDKDFWSRKDSKHLLKEQSSLRKFLESYRALLNIQEDLNVLIELLKEGEDSVKDEIVEVYNIFNKEITDFELKLILSEQHDINNAIITIHSGAGGTEADDWASMLYRMYNRWAENNNFK
;
A
#
# COMPACT_ATOMS: atom_id res chain seq x y z
N MET A 1 -23.94 -4.90 16.08
CA MET A 1 -22.45 -4.97 16.05
C MET A 1 -21.97 -5.90 14.94
N ILE A 2 -22.16 -7.24 15.00
CA ILE A 2 -21.65 -8.13 13.90
C ILE A 2 -22.37 -7.88 12.57
N GLU A 3 -23.68 -7.63 12.58
CA GLU A 3 -24.45 -7.32 11.37
C GLU A 3 -24.00 -6.02 10.69
N GLU A 4 -23.62 -5.02 11.44
CA GLU A 4 -23.06 -3.77 10.93
C GLU A 4 -21.69 -4.02 10.26
N ILE A 5 -20.85 -4.82 10.91
CA ILE A 5 -19.54 -5.21 10.36
C ILE A 5 -19.72 -5.98 9.04
N LEU A 6 -20.69 -6.89 8.95
CA LEU A 6 -20.96 -7.63 7.73
C LEU A 6 -21.41 -6.71 6.57
N GLN A 7 -22.18 -5.66 6.87
CA GLN A 7 -22.56 -4.65 5.87
C GLN A 7 -21.35 -3.83 5.40
N GLU A 8 -20.49 -3.42 6.35
CA GLU A 8 -19.25 -2.70 6.03
C GLU A 8 -18.30 -3.55 5.20
N ILE A 9 -18.18 -4.86 5.48
CA ILE A 9 -17.40 -5.80 4.69
C ILE A 9 -17.90 -5.87 3.24
N ASP A 10 -19.21 -5.87 3.03
CA ASP A 10 -19.77 -5.86 1.67
C ASP A 10 -19.42 -4.59 0.90
N GLU A 11 -19.37 -3.43 1.57
CA GLU A 11 -18.94 -2.18 0.96
C GLU A 11 -17.42 -2.21 0.64
N LEU A 12 -16.62 -2.71 1.56
CA LEU A 12 -15.17 -2.87 1.36
C LEU A 12 -14.87 -3.84 0.22
N ASN A 13 -15.61 -4.94 0.10
CA ASN A 13 -15.49 -5.88 -1.00
C ASN A 13 -15.75 -5.22 -2.37
N LYS A 14 -16.77 -4.38 -2.48
CA LYS A 14 -17.06 -3.61 -3.70
C LYS A 14 -15.92 -2.63 -4.00
N LYS A 15 -15.35 -2.02 -2.97
CA LYS A 15 -14.21 -1.09 -3.10
C LYS A 15 -12.98 -1.81 -3.64
N VAL A 16 -12.64 -2.98 -3.11
CA VAL A 16 -11.51 -3.80 -3.60
C VAL A 16 -11.70 -4.18 -5.08
N LEU A 17 -12.91 -4.60 -5.47
CA LEU A 17 -13.22 -4.90 -6.86
C LEU A 17 -13.02 -3.69 -7.78
N SER A 18 -13.26 -2.47 -7.28
CA SER A 18 -13.03 -1.24 -8.05
C SER A 18 -11.56 -0.94 -8.33
N PHE A 19 -10.62 -1.55 -7.62
CA PHE A 19 -9.18 -1.37 -7.85
C PHE A 19 -8.66 -2.13 -9.07
N ALA A 20 -9.28 -3.25 -9.44
CA ALA A 20 -8.80 -4.12 -10.52
C ALA A 20 -8.55 -3.40 -11.86
N PRO A 21 -9.46 -2.51 -12.36
CA PRO A 21 -9.22 -1.77 -13.60
C PRO A 21 -8.05 -0.79 -13.53
N ALA A 22 -7.73 -0.27 -12.34
CA ALA A 22 -6.62 0.64 -12.13
C ALA A 22 -5.29 -0.11 -11.96
N VAL A 23 -5.30 -1.25 -11.26
CA VAL A 23 -4.11 -2.08 -11.03
C VAL A 23 -3.62 -2.71 -12.33
N LYS A 24 -4.52 -3.26 -13.17
CA LYS A 24 -4.17 -3.95 -14.43
C LYS A 24 -3.08 -5.00 -14.21
N GLU A 25 -3.34 -5.94 -13.33
CA GLU A 25 -2.37 -6.94 -12.84
C GLU A 25 -1.55 -7.60 -13.96
N ASP A 26 -2.20 -8.02 -15.05
CA ASP A 26 -1.54 -8.68 -16.18
C ASP A 26 -0.48 -7.77 -16.84
N VAL A 27 -0.77 -6.48 -16.95
CA VAL A 27 0.15 -5.49 -17.52
C VAL A 27 1.37 -5.29 -16.60
N LEU A 28 1.13 -5.18 -15.30
CA LEU A 28 2.21 -5.04 -14.31
C LEU A 28 3.08 -6.28 -14.26
N GLN A 29 2.47 -7.47 -14.23
CA GLN A 29 3.20 -8.73 -14.21
C GLN A 29 4.06 -8.90 -15.48
N LYS A 30 3.49 -8.55 -16.64
CA LYS A 30 4.27 -8.56 -17.88
C LYS A 30 5.47 -7.63 -17.81
N LYS A 31 5.28 -6.41 -17.34
CA LYS A 31 6.38 -5.43 -17.20
C LYS A 31 7.48 -5.92 -16.25
N ILE A 32 7.10 -6.53 -15.14
CA ILE A 32 8.04 -7.15 -14.19
C ILE A 32 8.86 -8.24 -14.89
N ASN A 33 8.19 -9.13 -15.64
CA ASN A 33 8.83 -10.23 -16.36
C ASN A 33 9.74 -9.72 -17.49
N ASP A 34 9.34 -8.67 -18.21
CA ASP A 34 10.15 -8.07 -19.28
C ASP A 34 11.47 -7.51 -18.74
N ILE A 35 11.42 -6.81 -17.59
CA ILE A 35 12.65 -6.30 -16.93
C ILE A 35 13.51 -7.46 -16.42
N GLU A 36 12.91 -8.50 -15.87
CA GLU A 36 13.63 -9.69 -15.39
C GLU A 36 14.33 -10.40 -16.55
N ASN A 37 13.63 -10.64 -17.65
CA ASN A 37 14.19 -11.26 -18.85
C ASN A 37 15.32 -10.40 -19.43
N LEU A 38 15.18 -9.09 -19.44
CA LEU A 38 16.22 -8.17 -19.89
C LEU A 38 17.46 -8.30 -19.01
N SER A 39 17.31 -8.36 -17.68
CA SER A 39 18.43 -8.47 -16.75
C SER A 39 19.16 -9.80 -16.83
N LEU A 40 18.48 -10.87 -17.25
CA LEU A 40 19.04 -12.22 -17.36
C LEU A 40 19.70 -12.48 -18.71
N ASN A 41 19.13 -11.94 -19.80
CA ASN A 41 19.53 -12.30 -21.16
C ASN A 41 20.41 -11.26 -21.85
N ASP A 42 20.39 -10.00 -21.41
CA ASP A 42 21.25 -8.95 -21.94
C ASP A 42 22.61 -8.92 -21.20
N LYS A 43 23.67 -9.33 -21.89
CA LYS A 43 25.03 -9.35 -21.32
C LYS A 43 25.54 -7.98 -20.90
N ASP A 44 25.04 -6.94 -21.55
CA ASP A 44 25.44 -5.56 -21.30
C ASP A 44 24.53 -4.84 -20.28
N PHE A 45 23.50 -5.52 -19.78
CA PHE A 45 22.53 -4.95 -18.85
C PHE A 45 23.18 -4.21 -17.68
N TRP A 46 24.17 -4.83 -17.05
CA TRP A 46 24.84 -4.30 -15.86
C TRP A 46 25.74 -3.09 -16.14
N SER A 47 26.11 -2.88 -17.40
CA SER A 47 26.91 -1.74 -17.88
C SER A 47 26.04 -0.55 -18.31
N ARG A 48 24.73 -0.75 -18.45
CA ARG A 48 23.79 0.29 -18.85
C ARG A 48 23.58 1.32 -17.75
N LYS A 49 23.44 2.58 -18.14
CA LYS A 49 23.18 3.69 -17.20
C LYS A 49 21.80 3.59 -16.52
N ASP A 50 20.83 2.97 -17.17
CA ASP A 50 19.46 2.82 -16.74
C ASP A 50 19.18 1.53 -15.94
N SER A 51 20.14 0.61 -15.84
CA SER A 51 19.97 -0.68 -15.15
C SER A 51 19.47 -0.53 -13.72
N LYS A 52 20.06 0.38 -12.95
CA LYS A 52 19.64 0.65 -11.57
C LYS A 52 18.20 1.18 -11.48
N HIS A 53 17.81 2.01 -12.44
CA HIS A 53 16.45 2.55 -12.52
C HIS A 53 15.44 1.45 -12.82
N LEU A 54 15.74 0.60 -13.83
CA LEU A 54 14.89 -0.53 -14.21
C LEU A 54 14.69 -1.51 -13.05
N LEU A 55 15.77 -1.85 -12.32
CA LEU A 55 15.67 -2.74 -11.16
C LEU A 55 14.87 -2.11 -10.01
N LYS A 56 15.03 -0.80 -9.78
CA LYS A 56 14.22 -0.08 -8.78
C LYS A 56 12.75 -0.07 -9.19
N GLU A 57 12.45 0.19 -10.46
CA GLU A 57 11.11 0.13 -11.02
C GLU A 57 10.50 -1.27 -10.86
N GLN A 58 11.22 -2.32 -11.25
CA GLN A 58 10.78 -3.71 -11.08
C GLN A 58 10.44 -4.02 -9.62
N SER A 59 11.33 -3.62 -8.69
CA SER A 59 11.10 -3.82 -7.25
C SER A 59 9.85 -3.10 -6.75
N SER A 60 9.62 -1.87 -7.21
CA SER A 60 8.43 -1.10 -6.85
C SER A 60 7.15 -1.73 -7.39
N LEU A 61 7.14 -2.14 -8.66
CA LEU A 61 6.01 -2.81 -9.29
C LEU A 61 5.68 -4.15 -8.60
N ARG A 62 6.72 -4.91 -8.25
CA ARG A 62 6.57 -6.19 -7.53
C ARG A 62 5.93 -5.98 -6.15
N LYS A 63 6.43 -5.02 -5.36
CA LYS A 63 5.87 -4.68 -4.05
C LYS A 63 4.42 -4.19 -4.14
N PHE A 64 4.11 -3.40 -5.15
CA PHE A 64 2.74 -2.92 -5.37
C PHE A 64 1.80 -4.08 -5.69
N LEU A 65 2.20 -4.98 -6.59
CA LEU A 65 1.42 -6.15 -6.95
C LEU A 65 1.26 -7.14 -5.80
N GLU A 66 2.32 -7.34 -5.00
CA GLU A 66 2.29 -8.15 -3.78
C GLU A 66 1.29 -7.57 -2.75
N SER A 67 1.25 -6.23 -2.59
CA SER A 67 0.27 -5.58 -1.71
C SER A 67 -1.16 -5.80 -2.18
N TYR A 68 -1.41 -5.74 -3.49
CA TYR A 68 -2.73 -6.00 -4.06
C TYR A 68 -3.17 -7.45 -3.85
N ARG A 69 -2.27 -8.40 -4.11
CA ARG A 69 -2.54 -9.83 -3.89
C ARG A 69 -2.78 -10.16 -2.42
N ALA A 70 -1.99 -9.57 -1.52
CA ALA A 70 -2.21 -9.71 -0.08
C ALA A 70 -3.61 -9.22 0.34
N LEU A 71 -4.06 -8.10 -0.23
CA LEU A 71 -5.41 -7.58 0.00
C LEU A 71 -6.50 -8.55 -0.49
N LEU A 72 -6.32 -9.15 -1.68
CA LEU A 72 -7.26 -10.15 -2.21
C LEU A 72 -7.30 -11.42 -1.34
N ASN A 73 -6.17 -11.86 -0.80
CA ASN A 73 -6.11 -13.01 0.11
C ASN A 73 -6.89 -12.72 1.41
N ILE A 74 -6.71 -11.55 2.02
CA ILE A 74 -7.47 -11.15 3.22
C ILE A 74 -8.98 -11.12 2.92
N GLN A 75 -9.36 -10.64 1.73
CA GLN A 75 -10.75 -10.65 1.27
C GLN A 75 -11.31 -12.07 1.18
N GLU A 76 -10.52 -13.00 0.63
CA GLU A 76 -10.91 -14.42 0.51
C GLU A 76 -11.06 -15.07 1.89
N ASP A 77 -10.09 -14.89 2.78
CA ASP A 77 -10.14 -15.38 4.16
C ASP A 77 -11.40 -14.87 4.89
N LEU A 78 -11.71 -13.58 4.74
CA LEU A 78 -12.89 -12.98 5.34
C LEU A 78 -14.19 -13.58 4.80
N ASN A 79 -14.26 -13.83 3.49
CA ASN A 79 -15.43 -14.46 2.88
C ASN A 79 -15.63 -15.89 3.38
N VAL A 80 -14.55 -16.66 3.57
CA VAL A 80 -14.62 -18.01 4.16
C VAL A 80 -15.16 -17.96 5.60
N LEU A 81 -14.68 -17.02 6.43
CA LEU A 81 -15.17 -16.87 7.79
C LEU A 81 -16.66 -16.49 7.83
N ILE A 82 -17.11 -15.65 6.90
CA ILE A 82 -18.53 -15.28 6.77
C ILE A 82 -19.39 -16.49 6.35
N GLU A 83 -18.90 -17.36 5.48
CA GLU A 83 -19.59 -18.59 5.11
C GLU A 83 -19.75 -19.53 6.31
N LEU A 84 -18.68 -19.74 7.09
CA LEU A 84 -18.72 -20.53 8.33
C LEU A 84 -19.73 -19.95 9.33
N LEU A 85 -19.79 -18.64 9.48
CA LEU A 85 -20.78 -18.00 10.34
C LEU A 85 -22.21 -18.26 9.86
N LYS A 86 -22.47 -18.24 8.54
CA LYS A 86 -23.78 -18.56 7.96
C LYS A 86 -24.17 -20.02 8.15
N GLU A 87 -23.21 -20.93 8.24
CA GLU A 87 -23.42 -22.34 8.56
C GLU A 87 -23.71 -22.59 10.05
N GLY A 88 -23.61 -21.54 10.87
CA GLY A 88 -23.93 -21.61 12.30
C GLY A 88 -22.70 -21.74 13.22
N GLU A 89 -21.49 -21.56 12.70
CA GLU A 89 -20.26 -21.58 13.48
C GLU A 89 -20.04 -20.23 14.18
N ASP A 90 -20.66 -20.06 15.34
CA ASP A 90 -20.61 -18.79 16.09
C ASP A 90 -19.22 -18.46 16.67
N SER A 91 -18.32 -19.42 16.74
CA SER A 91 -16.97 -19.25 17.29
C SER A 91 -16.08 -18.33 16.43
N VAL A 92 -16.40 -18.16 15.13
CA VAL A 92 -15.62 -17.32 14.19
C VAL A 92 -15.90 -15.81 14.31
N LYS A 93 -16.86 -15.40 15.14
CA LYS A 93 -17.27 -13.99 15.25
C LYS A 93 -16.14 -13.04 15.64
N ASP A 94 -15.34 -13.44 16.61
CA ASP A 94 -14.22 -12.61 17.10
C ASP A 94 -13.13 -12.52 16.02
N GLU A 95 -12.87 -13.62 15.30
CA GLU A 95 -11.92 -13.67 14.20
C GLU A 95 -12.37 -12.79 13.02
N ILE A 96 -13.67 -12.79 12.70
CA ILE A 96 -14.23 -11.87 11.68
C ILE A 96 -13.94 -10.40 12.05
N VAL A 97 -14.12 -10.02 13.30
CA VAL A 97 -13.85 -8.65 13.76
C VAL A 97 -12.37 -8.31 13.63
N GLU A 98 -11.49 -9.22 13.99
CA GLU A 98 -10.04 -9.03 13.89
C GLU A 98 -9.59 -8.88 12.42
N VAL A 99 -10.00 -9.81 11.56
CA VAL A 99 -9.64 -9.79 10.12
C VAL A 99 -10.26 -8.58 9.41
N TYR A 100 -11.50 -8.19 9.76
CA TYR A 100 -12.13 -6.98 9.26
C TYR A 100 -11.30 -5.72 9.57
N ASN A 101 -10.79 -5.57 10.80
CA ASN A 101 -9.97 -4.42 11.16
C ASN A 101 -8.67 -4.37 10.34
N ILE A 102 -8.05 -5.54 10.11
CA ILE A 102 -6.87 -5.66 9.24
C ILE A 102 -7.24 -5.28 7.81
N PHE A 103 -8.33 -5.82 7.28
CA PHE A 103 -8.80 -5.57 5.93
C PHE A 103 -9.06 -4.10 5.64
N ASN A 104 -9.78 -3.42 6.54
CA ASN A 104 -10.08 -2.00 6.42
C ASN A 104 -8.81 -1.13 6.40
N LYS A 105 -7.84 -1.47 7.25
CA LYS A 105 -6.53 -0.80 7.26
C LYS A 105 -5.77 -1.02 5.96
N GLU A 106 -5.66 -2.28 5.50
CA GLU A 106 -4.92 -2.61 4.28
C GLU A 106 -5.55 -1.98 3.03
N ILE A 107 -6.89 -1.87 2.96
CA ILE A 107 -7.59 -1.14 1.90
C ILE A 107 -7.17 0.33 1.90
N THR A 108 -7.15 0.98 3.06
CA THR A 108 -6.77 2.39 3.18
C THR A 108 -5.30 2.61 2.75
N ASP A 109 -4.42 1.73 3.20
CA ASP A 109 -3.00 1.77 2.86
C ASP A 109 -2.77 1.50 1.36
N PHE A 110 -3.54 0.59 0.76
CA PHE A 110 -3.47 0.30 -0.67
C PHE A 110 -4.02 1.44 -1.53
N GLU A 111 -5.12 2.06 -1.11
CA GLU A 111 -5.70 3.22 -1.78
C GLU A 111 -4.71 4.39 -1.87
N LEU A 112 -3.97 4.65 -0.79
CA LEU A 112 -2.89 5.63 -0.80
C LEU A 112 -1.79 5.26 -1.81
N LYS A 113 -1.39 3.98 -1.87
CA LYS A 113 -0.40 3.51 -2.86
C LYS A 113 -0.91 3.66 -4.30
N LEU A 114 -2.21 3.44 -4.52
CA LEU A 114 -2.82 3.57 -5.85
C LEU A 114 -2.86 5.02 -6.32
N ILE A 115 -3.16 5.96 -5.40
CA ILE A 115 -3.16 7.40 -5.69
C ILE A 115 -1.73 7.90 -5.94
N LEU A 116 -0.75 7.43 -5.12
CA LEU A 116 0.66 7.79 -5.21
C LEU A 116 1.43 6.84 -6.15
N SER A 117 0.90 6.61 -7.35
CA SER A 117 1.47 5.68 -8.34
C SER A 117 2.20 6.37 -9.51
N GLU A 118 2.37 7.69 -9.46
CA GLU A 118 3.06 8.44 -10.50
C GLU A 118 4.59 8.23 -10.46
N GLN A 119 5.24 8.46 -11.59
CA GLN A 119 6.68 8.22 -11.78
C GLN A 119 7.56 8.97 -10.76
N HIS A 120 7.08 10.10 -10.23
CA HIS A 120 7.80 10.94 -9.25
C HIS A 120 7.58 10.50 -7.80
N ASP A 121 6.52 9.74 -7.50
CA ASP A 121 6.15 9.34 -6.14
C ASP A 121 7.13 8.33 -5.52
N ILE A 122 7.90 7.65 -6.37
CA ILE A 122 8.97 6.71 -5.94
C ILE A 122 10.28 7.40 -5.58
N ASN A 123 10.39 8.72 -5.78
CA ASN A 123 11.60 9.48 -5.48
C ASN A 123 11.66 9.89 -4.01
N ASN A 124 12.89 10.17 -3.55
CA ASN A 124 13.07 10.74 -2.23
C ASN A 124 12.51 12.16 -2.18
N ALA A 125 11.85 12.50 -1.08
CA ALA A 125 11.33 13.84 -0.83
C ALA A 125 12.27 14.61 0.10
N ILE A 126 12.37 15.92 -0.13
CA ILE A 126 13.03 16.87 0.77
C ILE A 126 11.93 17.75 1.36
N ILE A 127 11.76 17.67 2.68
CA ILE A 127 10.79 18.50 3.39
C ILE A 127 11.52 19.68 4.00
N THR A 128 11.08 20.89 3.67
CA THR A 128 11.59 22.13 4.26
C THR A 128 10.48 22.79 5.05
N ILE A 129 10.76 23.13 6.31
CA ILE A 129 9.80 23.75 7.22
C ILE A 129 10.34 25.13 7.56
N HIS A 130 9.55 26.18 7.27
CA HIS A 130 9.88 27.55 7.58
C HIS A 130 8.86 28.11 8.58
N SER A 131 9.35 28.80 9.60
CA SER A 131 8.47 29.58 10.46
C SER A 131 7.92 30.79 9.71
N GLY A 132 6.64 31.12 9.97
CA GLY A 132 6.01 32.33 9.45
C GLY A 132 6.40 33.57 10.24
N ALA A 133 5.71 34.72 9.98
CA ALA A 133 5.97 36.03 10.61
C ALA A 133 5.53 36.13 12.09
N GLY A 134 5.22 35.04 12.76
CA GLY A 134 4.69 34.97 14.13
C GLY A 134 5.72 35.05 15.27
N GLY A 135 6.99 35.35 14.99
CA GLY A 135 8.03 35.41 16.01
C GLY A 135 8.30 34.03 16.69
N THR A 136 8.64 34.05 17.98
CA THR A 136 9.00 32.83 18.77
C THR A 136 7.95 31.73 18.74
N GLU A 137 6.69 32.11 18.78
CA GLU A 137 5.56 31.17 18.71
C GLU A 137 5.53 30.39 17.38
N ALA A 138 5.84 31.05 16.26
CA ALA A 138 5.91 30.43 14.95
C ALA A 138 7.13 29.50 14.83
N ASP A 139 8.25 29.87 15.47
CA ASP A 139 9.46 29.01 15.52
C ASP A 139 9.21 27.77 16.35
N ASP A 140 8.52 27.89 17.49
CA ASP A 140 8.13 26.75 18.32
C ASP A 140 7.19 25.80 17.56
N TRP A 141 6.22 26.33 16.83
CA TRP A 141 5.32 25.54 16.00
C TRP A 141 6.08 24.80 14.88
N ALA A 142 6.96 25.46 14.18
CA ALA A 142 7.80 24.86 13.15
C ALA A 142 8.66 23.72 13.73
N SER A 143 9.22 23.91 14.94
CA SER A 143 9.97 22.89 15.67
C SER A 143 9.11 21.69 16.07
N MET A 144 7.84 21.90 16.41
CA MET A 144 6.89 20.80 16.69
C MET A 144 6.59 20.00 15.43
N LEU A 145 6.34 20.67 14.30
CA LEU A 145 6.11 20.00 13.00
C LEU A 145 7.34 19.21 12.55
N TYR A 146 8.53 19.77 12.70
CA TYR A 146 9.78 19.06 12.39
C TYR A 146 9.91 17.76 13.19
N ARG A 147 9.65 17.81 14.49
CA ARG A 147 9.68 16.60 15.35
C ARG A 147 8.61 15.58 14.97
N MET A 148 7.41 16.05 14.58
CA MET A 148 6.32 15.20 14.11
C MET A 148 6.72 14.43 12.85
N TYR A 149 7.25 15.12 11.84
CA TYR A 149 7.67 14.50 10.58
C TYR A 149 8.87 13.57 10.76
N ASN A 150 9.83 13.90 11.63
CA ASN A 150 10.94 13.00 11.93
C ASN A 150 10.46 11.69 12.54
N ARG A 151 9.58 11.74 13.55
CA ARG A 151 8.99 10.53 14.16
C ARG A 151 8.20 9.71 13.15
N TRP A 152 7.43 10.39 12.30
CA TRP A 152 6.70 9.71 11.25
C TRP A 152 7.65 9.00 10.27
N ALA A 153 8.72 9.67 9.85
CA ALA A 153 9.73 9.10 8.97
C ALA A 153 10.43 7.87 9.60
N GLU A 154 10.83 7.98 10.88
CA GLU A 154 11.42 6.87 11.63
C GLU A 154 10.47 5.67 11.71
N ASN A 155 9.21 5.90 12.05
CA ASN A 155 8.20 4.85 12.17
C ASN A 155 7.91 4.15 10.83
N ASN A 156 8.12 4.84 9.71
CA ASN A 156 7.93 4.31 8.36
C ASN A 156 9.26 3.88 7.69
N ASN A 157 10.36 3.77 8.45
CA ASN A 157 11.69 3.35 7.98
C ASN A 157 12.27 4.23 6.85
N PHE A 158 11.89 5.50 6.79
CA PHE A 158 12.58 6.49 5.96
C PHE A 158 13.89 6.92 6.61
N LYS A 159 14.89 7.27 5.76
CA LYS A 159 16.22 7.71 6.19
C LYS A 159 16.46 9.16 5.79
#